data_2ac4240219252c454324d00b84c55793
#
_entry.id   2ac4240219252c454324d00b84c55793
#
_cell.length_a   1.000
_cell.length_b   1.000
_cell.length_c   1.000
_cell.angle_alpha   90.00
_cell.angle_beta   90.00
_cell.angle_gamma   90.00
#
_symmetry.space_group_name_H-M   'P 1'
#
loop_
_entity.id
_entity.type
_entity.pdbx_description
1 polymer ?
#
loop_
_entity_poly.entity_id
_entity_poly.type
_entity_poly.pdbx_seq_one_letter_code
_entity_poly.pdbx_strand_id
1 'polypeptide(L)'
;VQVRQDELSAQLRALDVPDQDEAELSQPVSLLAMEQDLALEADQRQFDIEQRLALESTNSQGSEFWITHLSDALTAAQLDQHRVSDVDCRQALCELTFENDPGVPPSDVIDLARRVAAQNTSGDVEGFYRSVQNANGTSSTHLYLSQGGHPLPGYR
;
A
#
# COMPACT_ATOMS: atom_id res chain seq x y z
N VAL A 1 21.49 -49.11 18.65
CA VAL A 1 20.92 -48.37 17.51
C VAL A 1 19.70 -47.62 17.93
N GLN A 2 18.83 -48.25 18.67
CA GLN A 2 17.61 -47.59 19.15
C GLN A 2 17.93 -46.51 20.13
N VAL A 3 18.88 -46.76 21.02
CA VAL A 3 19.35 -45.76 21.96
C VAL A 3 19.88 -44.55 21.22
N ARG A 4 20.57 -44.80 20.13
CA ARG A 4 21.11 -43.72 19.33
C ARG A 4 20.02 -42.91 18.67
N GLN A 5 19.01 -43.56 18.14
CA GLN A 5 17.87 -42.86 17.55
C GLN A 5 17.11 -42.11 18.59
N ASP A 6 16.93 -42.66 19.76
CA ASP A 6 16.29 -41.98 20.85
C ASP A 6 17.09 -40.78 21.30
N GLU A 7 18.40 -40.92 21.32
CA GLU A 7 19.28 -39.82 21.63
C GLU A 7 19.18 -38.72 20.58
N LEU A 8 19.15 -39.08 19.33
CA LEU A 8 19.01 -38.12 18.25
C LEU A 8 17.66 -37.44 18.32
N SER A 9 16.62 -38.21 18.57
CA SER A 9 15.29 -37.66 18.73
C SER A 9 15.20 -36.75 19.95
N ALA A 10 15.83 -37.16 21.05
CA ALA A 10 15.89 -36.33 22.23
C ALA A 10 16.71 -35.08 22.00
N GLN A 11 17.80 -35.20 21.27
CA GLN A 11 18.58 -34.04 20.91
C GLN A 11 17.81 -33.08 20.02
N LEU A 12 17.10 -33.62 19.03
CA LEU A 12 16.26 -32.79 18.18
C LEU A 12 15.15 -32.13 18.99
N ARG A 13 14.55 -32.88 19.90
CA ARG A 13 13.55 -32.28 20.78
C ARG A 13 14.13 -31.28 21.75
N ALA A 14 15.31 -31.56 22.24
CA ALA A 14 15.98 -30.63 23.13
C ALA A 14 16.35 -29.35 22.41
N LEU A 15 16.66 -29.45 21.12
CA LEU A 15 16.91 -28.28 20.30
C LEU A 15 15.62 -27.56 19.99
N ASP A 16 14.57 -28.33 19.67
CA ASP A 16 13.31 -27.72 19.27
C ASP A 16 12.52 -27.16 20.44
N VAL A 17 12.47 -27.91 21.56
CA VAL A 17 11.63 -27.52 22.68
C VAL A 17 12.10 -26.23 23.33
N PRO A 18 13.38 -26.04 23.67
CA PRO A 18 13.82 -24.75 24.20
C PRO A 18 13.63 -23.61 23.20
N ASP A 19 13.90 -23.88 21.93
CA ASP A 19 13.71 -22.88 20.90
C ASP A 19 12.25 -22.52 20.73
N GLN A 20 11.36 -23.51 20.78
CA GLN A 20 9.94 -23.26 20.71
C GLN A 20 9.43 -22.45 21.87
N ASP A 21 9.86 -22.77 23.09
CA ASP A 21 9.45 -22.00 24.25
C ASP A 21 9.91 -20.58 24.15
N GLU A 22 11.13 -20.37 23.76
CA GLU A 22 11.66 -19.02 23.54
C GLU A 22 10.92 -18.32 22.42
N ALA A 23 10.63 -19.02 21.33
CA ALA A 23 9.88 -18.46 20.21
C ALA A 23 8.46 -18.08 20.64
N GLU A 24 7.81 -18.89 21.45
CA GLU A 24 6.48 -18.57 21.95
C GLU A 24 6.49 -17.35 22.84
N LEU A 25 7.46 -17.24 23.72
CA LEU A 25 7.57 -16.10 24.60
C LEU A 25 7.92 -14.82 23.87
N SER A 26 8.68 -14.92 22.80
CA SER A 26 9.11 -13.76 22.03
C SER A 26 8.16 -13.41 20.88
N GLN A 27 7.22 -14.30 20.52
CA GLN A 27 6.32 -14.04 19.40
C GLN A 27 5.58 -12.72 19.47
N PRO A 28 4.95 -12.34 20.59
CA PRO A 28 4.27 -11.04 20.64
C PRO A 28 5.20 -9.87 20.37
N VAL A 29 6.43 -9.93 20.90
CA VAL A 29 7.43 -8.90 20.66
C VAL A 29 7.86 -8.90 19.20
N SER A 30 8.03 -10.09 18.61
CA SER A 30 8.40 -10.22 17.21
C SER A 30 7.33 -9.66 16.28
N LEU A 31 6.06 -9.90 16.59
CA LEU A 31 4.96 -9.37 15.80
C LEU A 31 4.93 -7.84 15.86
N LEU A 32 5.13 -7.26 17.04
CA LEU A 32 5.19 -5.81 17.18
C LEU A 32 6.36 -5.23 16.41
N ALA A 33 7.51 -5.89 16.47
CA ALA A 33 8.68 -5.46 15.71
C ALA A 33 8.43 -5.54 14.21
N MET A 34 7.75 -6.60 13.75
CA MET A 34 7.40 -6.74 12.34
C MET A 34 6.43 -5.66 11.90
N GLU A 35 5.44 -5.33 12.71
CA GLU A 35 4.50 -4.26 12.40
C GLU A 35 5.22 -2.91 12.29
N GLN A 36 6.15 -2.64 13.19
CA GLN A 36 6.94 -1.42 13.16
C GLN A 36 7.82 -1.39 11.92
N ASP A 37 8.45 -2.50 11.57
CA ASP A 37 9.28 -2.59 10.38
C ASP A 37 8.47 -2.36 9.11
N LEU A 38 7.27 -2.94 9.02
CA LEU A 38 6.38 -2.73 7.88
C LEU A 38 5.94 -1.27 7.77
N ALA A 39 5.67 -0.62 8.91
CA ALA A 39 5.32 0.79 8.92
C ALA A 39 6.48 1.66 8.46
N LEU A 40 7.69 1.35 8.89
CA LEU A 40 8.90 2.06 8.47
C LEU A 40 9.16 1.87 6.98
N GLU A 41 8.99 0.66 6.48
CA GLU A 41 9.13 0.38 5.05
C GLU A 41 8.11 1.17 4.23
N ALA A 42 6.87 1.23 4.69
CA ALA A 42 5.82 1.98 4.02
C ALA A 42 6.12 3.48 4.04
N ASP A 43 6.61 4.01 5.16
CA ASP A 43 7.00 5.42 5.26
C ASP A 43 8.16 5.74 4.32
N GLN A 44 9.15 4.86 4.26
CA GLN A 44 10.30 5.04 3.39
C GLN A 44 9.87 4.99 1.93
N ARG A 45 8.99 4.05 1.59
CA ARG A 45 8.49 3.91 0.23
C ARG A 45 7.70 5.15 -0.19
N GLN A 46 6.85 5.65 0.68
CA GLN A 46 6.10 6.87 0.41
C GLN A 46 7.05 8.05 0.19
N PHE A 47 8.06 8.16 1.02
CA PHE A 47 9.06 9.21 0.89
C PHE A 47 9.77 9.13 -0.47
N ASP A 48 10.19 7.94 -0.87
CA ASP A 48 10.88 7.73 -2.15
C ASP A 48 9.98 8.08 -3.33
N ILE A 49 8.71 7.71 -3.25
CA ILE A 49 7.72 8.02 -4.29
C ILE A 49 7.52 9.53 -4.38
N GLU A 50 7.34 10.19 -3.26
CA GLU A 50 7.12 11.64 -3.23
C GLU A 50 8.35 12.42 -3.72
N GLN A 51 9.54 11.94 -3.41
CA GLN A 51 10.78 12.51 -3.93
C GLN A 51 10.81 12.44 -5.45
N ARG A 52 10.47 11.29 -6.01
CA ARG A 52 10.44 11.13 -7.46
C ARG A 52 9.37 11.99 -8.08
N LEU A 53 8.20 12.07 -7.44
CA LEU A 53 7.11 12.92 -7.91
C LEU A 53 7.58 14.38 -8.02
N ALA A 54 8.29 14.86 -7.01
CA ALA A 54 8.79 16.23 -6.98
C ALA A 54 9.82 16.51 -8.07
N LEU A 55 10.55 15.50 -8.52
CA LEU A 55 11.58 15.64 -9.54
C LEU A 55 11.05 15.55 -10.97
N GLU A 56 9.87 14.96 -11.15
CA GLU A 56 9.29 14.80 -12.49
C GLU A 56 8.52 16.03 -12.91
N SER A 57 8.45 16.24 -14.23
CA SER A 57 7.69 17.33 -14.79
C SER A 57 6.19 17.13 -14.60
N THR A 58 5.47 18.23 -14.39
CA THR A 58 4.02 18.20 -14.26
C THR A 58 3.37 17.78 -15.58
N ASN A 59 2.35 16.93 -15.48
CA ASN A 59 1.53 16.49 -16.59
C ASN A 59 0.09 16.93 -16.35
N SER A 60 -0.25 18.12 -16.81
CA SER A 60 -1.58 18.68 -16.58
C SER A 60 -2.68 17.91 -17.31
N GLN A 61 -2.37 17.35 -18.48
CA GLN A 61 -3.33 16.54 -19.23
C GLN A 61 -3.67 15.26 -18.47
N GLY A 62 -2.67 14.63 -17.88
CA GLY A 62 -2.89 13.46 -17.04
C GLY A 62 -3.73 13.78 -15.82
N SER A 63 -3.49 14.92 -15.20
CA SER A 63 -4.27 15.35 -14.05
C SER A 63 -5.73 15.62 -14.43
N GLU A 64 -5.97 16.30 -15.54
CA GLU A 64 -7.33 16.56 -16.03
C GLU A 64 -8.05 15.25 -16.39
N PHE A 65 -7.34 14.34 -17.04
CA PHE A 65 -7.88 13.02 -17.35
C PHE A 65 -8.39 12.32 -16.09
N TRP A 66 -7.55 12.26 -15.06
CA TRP A 66 -7.90 11.57 -13.83
C TRP A 66 -9.05 12.26 -13.10
N ILE A 67 -9.04 13.59 -13.02
CA ILE A 67 -10.12 14.33 -12.38
C ILE A 67 -11.45 14.00 -13.04
N THR A 68 -11.51 14.06 -14.37
CA THR A 68 -12.75 13.84 -15.11
C THR A 68 -13.21 12.40 -15.01
N HIS A 69 -12.33 11.45 -15.34
CA HIS A 69 -12.72 10.05 -15.41
C HIS A 69 -13.02 9.46 -14.03
N LEU A 70 -12.27 9.87 -13.02
CA LEU A 70 -12.47 9.35 -11.69
C LEU A 70 -13.74 9.91 -11.04
N SER A 71 -14.00 11.21 -11.24
CA SER A 71 -15.23 11.83 -10.74
C SER A 71 -16.46 11.19 -11.39
N ASP A 72 -16.41 10.95 -12.69
CA ASP A 72 -17.49 10.28 -13.41
C ASP A 72 -17.66 8.84 -12.93
N ALA A 73 -16.57 8.13 -12.72
CA ALA A 73 -16.61 6.75 -12.24
C ALA A 73 -17.15 6.65 -10.82
N LEU A 74 -16.79 7.57 -9.94
CA LEU A 74 -17.34 7.62 -8.59
C LEU A 74 -18.85 7.85 -8.61
N THR A 75 -19.31 8.74 -9.45
CA THR A 75 -20.75 9.00 -9.62
C THR A 75 -21.47 7.78 -10.16
N ALA A 76 -20.92 7.15 -11.20
CA ALA A 76 -21.53 5.97 -11.83
C ALA A 76 -21.58 4.78 -10.86
N ALA A 77 -20.57 4.63 -9.99
CA ALA A 77 -20.51 3.56 -9.01
C ALA A 77 -21.26 3.90 -7.72
N GLN A 78 -21.84 5.08 -7.63
CA GLN A 78 -22.54 5.56 -6.43
C GLN A 78 -21.66 5.54 -5.17
N LEU A 79 -20.40 5.90 -5.34
CA LEU A 79 -19.42 5.98 -4.25
C LEU A 79 -19.28 7.41 -3.76
N ASP A 80 -20.37 8.00 -3.32
CA ASP A 80 -20.45 9.40 -2.88
C ASP A 80 -19.85 9.62 -1.49
N GLN A 81 -19.44 8.55 -0.82
CA GLN A 81 -18.71 8.60 0.45
C GLN A 81 -17.22 8.92 0.27
N HIS A 82 -16.78 8.99 -0.96
CA HIS A 82 -15.40 9.29 -1.32
C HIS A 82 -15.37 10.50 -2.25
N ARG A 83 -14.42 11.38 -2.04
CA ARG A 83 -14.24 12.57 -2.86
C ARG A 83 -12.81 12.68 -3.32
N VAL A 84 -12.62 13.08 -4.57
CA VAL A 84 -11.27 13.38 -5.07
C VAL A 84 -10.93 14.79 -4.59
N SER A 85 -9.92 14.91 -3.74
CA SER A 85 -9.50 16.22 -3.21
C SER A 85 -8.34 16.82 -4.00
N ASP A 86 -7.51 15.97 -4.59
CA ASP A 86 -6.38 16.45 -5.39
C ASP A 86 -5.90 15.38 -6.36
N VAL A 87 -5.36 15.81 -7.49
CA VAL A 87 -4.70 14.94 -8.47
C VAL A 87 -3.44 15.65 -8.95
N ASP A 88 -2.31 14.99 -8.78
CA ASP A 88 -1.01 15.50 -9.23
C ASP A 88 -0.35 14.44 -10.11
N CYS A 89 -0.46 14.62 -11.44
CA CYS A 89 0.18 13.71 -12.38
C CYS A 89 1.48 14.30 -12.89
N ARG A 90 2.48 13.46 -12.96
CA ARG A 90 3.79 13.73 -13.52
C ARG A 90 4.02 12.81 -14.71
N GLN A 91 5.22 12.73 -15.23
CA GLN A 91 5.48 11.95 -16.45
C GLN A 91 5.21 10.46 -16.28
N ALA A 92 5.71 9.88 -15.21
CA ALA A 92 5.62 8.43 -14.99
C ALA A 92 4.76 8.03 -13.79
N LEU A 93 4.19 9.01 -13.11
CA LEU A 93 3.60 8.78 -11.78
C LEU A 93 2.49 9.77 -11.51
N CYS A 94 1.39 9.30 -10.94
CA CYS A 94 0.30 10.16 -10.48
C CYS A 94 0.05 9.94 -9.00
N GLU A 95 -0.23 11.01 -8.28
CA GLU A 95 -0.73 10.96 -6.92
C GLU A 95 -2.18 11.41 -6.93
N LEU A 96 -3.05 10.52 -6.45
CA LEU A 96 -4.48 10.79 -6.31
C LEU A 96 -4.80 10.87 -4.82
N THR A 97 -5.42 11.95 -4.40
CA THR A 97 -5.79 12.12 -3.00
C THR A 97 -7.30 12.08 -2.89
N PHE A 98 -7.79 11.20 -2.04
CA PHE A 98 -9.21 11.03 -1.77
C PHE A 98 -9.52 11.38 -0.34
N GLU A 99 -10.68 11.96 -0.14
CA GLU A 99 -11.23 12.16 1.20
C GLU A 99 -12.39 11.20 1.38
N ASN A 100 -12.37 10.45 2.48
CA ASN A 100 -13.35 9.42 2.78
C ASN A 100 -14.16 9.84 4.01
N ASP A 101 -15.47 9.60 3.99
CA ASP A 101 -16.33 9.87 5.11
C ASP A 101 -15.94 9.05 6.34
N PRO A 102 -16.32 9.48 7.56
CA PRO A 102 -15.94 8.76 8.77
C PRO A 102 -16.38 7.30 8.74
N GLY A 103 -15.44 6.40 9.07
CA GLY A 103 -15.71 4.97 9.13
C GLY A 103 -15.76 4.27 7.78
N VAL A 104 -15.53 4.98 6.68
CA VAL A 104 -15.56 4.40 5.33
C VAL A 104 -14.15 3.97 4.93
N PRO A 105 -13.92 2.68 4.62
CA PRO A 105 -12.60 2.21 4.20
C PRO A 105 -12.30 2.66 2.78
N PRO A 106 -11.01 2.82 2.42
CA PRO A 106 -10.63 3.31 1.10
C PRO A 106 -10.64 2.24 0.01
N SER A 107 -10.92 0.98 0.33
CA SER A 107 -10.77 -0.13 -0.62
C SER A 107 -11.58 0.06 -1.89
N ASP A 108 -12.81 0.53 -1.79
CA ASP A 108 -13.69 0.69 -2.95
C ASP A 108 -13.15 1.73 -3.93
N VAL A 109 -12.68 2.86 -3.42
CA VAL A 109 -12.14 3.93 -4.27
C VAL A 109 -10.80 3.53 -4.87
N ILE A 110 -10.00 2.77 -4.14
CA ILE A 110 -8.73 2.27 -4.66
C ILE A 110 -8.97 1.29 -5.80
N ASP A 111 -9.91 0.37 -5.62
CA ASP A 111 -10.25 -0.60 -6.66
C ASP A 111 -10.81 0.09 -7.90
N LEU A 112 -11.64 1.11 -7.71
CA LEU A 112 -12.18 1.90 -8.80
C LEU A 112 -11.06 2.60 -9.57
N ALA A 113 -10.14 3.24 -8.87
CA ALA A 113 -9.02 3.92 -9.50
C ALA A 113 -8.14 2.95 -10.29
N ARG A 114 -7.91 1.77 -9.75
CA ARG A 114 -7.16 0.73 -10.47
C ARG A 114 -7.85 0.28 -11.74
N ARG A 115 -9.17 0.14 -11.69
CA ARG A 115 -9.95 -0.23 -12.89
C ARG A 115 -9.89 0.87 -13.94
N VAL A 116 -10.00 2.12 -13.54
CA VAL A 116 -9.87 3.25 -14.46
C VAL A 116 -8.49 3.26 -15.10
N ALA A 117 -7.46 3.03 -14.30
CA ALA A 117 -6.08 2.95 -14.81
C ALA A 117 -5.93 1.82 -15.83
N ALA A 118 -6.43 0.64 -15.50
CA ALA A 118 -6.30 -0.54 -16.36
C ALA A 118 -7.01 -0.36 -17.69
N GLN A 119 -8.12 0.36 -17.71
CA GLN A 119 -8.89 0.61 -18.93
C GLN A 119 -8.23 1.63 -19.85
N ASN A 120 -7.40 2.50 -19.31
CA ASN A 120 -6.91 3.66 -20.05
C ASN A 120 -5.39 3.68 -20.23
N THR A 121 -4.69 2.66 -19.77
CA THR A 121 -3.25 2.54 -19.95
C THR A 121 -2.90 1.20 -20.56
N SER A 122 -1.83 1.18 -21.34
CA SER A 122 -1.24 -0.06 -21.83
C SER A 122 -0.10 -0.45 -20.92
N GLY A 123 -0.05 -1.71 -20.49
CA GLY A 123 0.96 -2.21 -19.59
C GLY A 123 0.48 -2.27 -18.15
N ASP A 124 1.33 -2.82 -17.30
CA ASP A 124 1.01 -3.00 -15.90
C ASP A 124 1.08 -1.68 -15.15
N VAL A 125 0.08 -1.46 -14.29
CA VAL A 125 0.02 -0.28 -13.43
C VAL A 125 0.28 -0.74 -12.00
N GLU A 126 1.32 -0.22 -11.41
CA GLU A 126 1.62 -0.48 -10.01
C GLU A 126 1.01 0.61 -9.15
N GLY A 127 0.54 0.22 -7.98
CA GLY A 127 -0.08 1.14 -7.05
C GLY A 127 0.42 0.96 -5.64
N PHE A 128 0.46 2.05 -4.91
CA PHE A 128 0.78 2.08 -3.49
C PHE A 128 -0.11 3.13 -2.84
N TYR A 129 -0.67 2.83 -1.67
CA TYR A 129 -1.51 3.81 -1.00
C TYR A 129 -1.21 3.88 0.50
N ARG A 130 -1.49 5.05 1.05
CA ARG A 130 -1.46 5.30 2.49
C ARG A 130 -2.71 6.08 2.87
N SER A 131 -3.30 5.72 4.00
CA SER A 131 -4.45 6.44 4.54
C SER A 131 -4.10 7.03 5.89
N VAL A 132 -4.58 8.24 6.14
CA VAL A 132 -4.34 8.97 7.38
C VAL A 132 -5.68 9.40 7.95
N GLN A 133 -5.88 9.17 9.24
CA GLN A 133 -7.08 9.64 9.94
C GLN A 133 -6.96 11.12 10.24
N ASN A 134 -8.02 11.86 9.92
CA ASN A 134 -8.10 13.28 10.21
C ASN A 134 -8.76 13.52 11.57
N ALA A 135 -8.58 14.71 12.12
CA ALA A 135 -9.11 15.05 13.44
C ALA A 135 -10.64 15.02 13.49
N ASN A 136 -11.29 15.25 12.34
CA ASN A 136 -12.76 15.26 12.24
C ASN A 136 -13.37 13.89 12.01
N GLY A 137 -12.58 12.82 12.05
CA GLY A 137 -13.03 11.45 11.81
C GLY A 137 -13.01 11.00 10.37
N THR A 138 -12.84 11.89 9.42
CA THR A 138 -12.63 11.52 8.02
C THR A 138 -11.24 10.94 7.84
N SER A 139 -10.98 10.31 6.70
CA SER A 139 -9.65 9.86 6.36
C SER A 139 -9.23 10.40 5.01
N SER A 140 -7.94 10.61 4.84
CA SER A 140 -7.35 11.00 3.56
C SER A 140 -6.52 9.84 3.03
N THR A 141 -6.75 9.46 1.79
CA THR A 141 -6.02 8.37 1.14
C THR A 141 -5.19 8.93 0.00
N HIS A 142 -3.89 8.69 0.06
CA HIS A 142 -2.97 9.03 -1.00
C HIS A 142 -2.67 7.77 -1.80
N LEU A 143 -3.07 7.77 -3.05
CA LEU A 143 -2.86 6.64 -3.95
C LEU A 143 -1.85 7.08 -5.02
N TYR A 144 -0.76 6.36 -5.10
CA TYR A 144 0.29 6.59 -6.09
C TYR A 144 0.18 5.51 -7.16
N LEU A 145 0.05 5.92 -8.40
CA LEU A 145 -0.07 5.00 -9.52
C LEU A 145 1.05 5.28 -10.52
N SER A 146 1.73 4.22 -10.94
CA SER A 146 2.68 4.32 -12.03
C SER A 146 1.94 4.42 -13.35
N GLN A 147 2.56 5.03 -14.33
CA GLN A 147 2.02 5.10 -15.68
C GLN A 147 2.81 4.20 -16.61
N GLY A 148 2.07 3.45 -17.42
CA GLY A 148 2.58 2.78 -18.60
C GLY A 148 3.90 2.03 -18.47
N GLY A 149 3.99 1.01 -17.62
CA GLY A 149 5.18 0.18 -17.55
C GLY A 149 6.34 0.73 -16.73
N HIS A 150 6.17 1.90 -16.10
CA HIS A 150 7.18 2.45 -15.20
C HIS A 150 6.96 1.92 -13.79
N PRO A 151 7.96 1.32 -13.15
CA PRO A 151 7.78 0.84 -11.78
C PRO A 151 7.77 1.99 -10.78
N LEU A 152 7.07 1.77 -9.66
CA LEU A 152 7.12 2.70 -8.54
C LEU A 152 8.46 2.59 -7.83
N PRO A 153 9.00 3.70 -7.31
CA PRO A 153 10.21 3.68 -6.50
C PRO A 153 10.05 2.78 -5.27
N GLY A 154 11.11 2.13 -4.87
CA GLY A 154 11.11 1.26 -3.71
C GLY A 154 10.46 -0.10 -3.94
N TYR A 155 9.97 -0.40 -5.12
CA TYR A 155 9.40 -1.69 -5.47
C TYR A 155 10.52 -2.63 -5.91
N ARG A 156 10.54 -3.80 -5.33
CA ARG A 156 11.55 -4.81 -5.65
C ARG A 156 10.94 -6.12 -6.09
#